data_c9fd030a45bee58d2fed5659f85df098
#
_entry.id   c9fd030a45bee58d2fed5659f85df098
#
_cell.length_a   1.000
_cell.length_b   1.000
_cell.length_c   1.000
_cell.angle_alpha   90.00
_cell.angle_beta   90.00
_cell.angle_gamma   90.00
#
_symmetry.space_group_name_H-M   'P 1'
#
loop_
_entity.id
_entity.type
_entity.pdbx_description
1 polymer ?
#
loop_
_entity_poly.entity_id
_entity_poly.type
_entity_poly.pdbx_seq_one_letter_code
_entity_poly.pdbx_strand_id
1 'polypeptide(L)'
;ENKQRGIKEIYEPNETNSQTAEIDLYQLMLGRRSVREWKKDKISDSMIELIVKAGLSAPNSCNRQTNKFIILKDEARIRSVASTVKGGRNFFYKAPHLLIVINDIRRYQFPDEIHTPFQDAAAAIQNMLLMIYRMGLGACWGSYTSNTSLILREKKVKKLLNIPSHYFISGIIAFGKPNMRVCFIPRADISDSIYFEKFK
;
A
#
# COMPACT_ATOMS: atom_id res chain seq x y z
N GLU A 1 3.29 33.66 -10.12
CA GLU A 1 1.86 33.68 -9.65
C GLU A 1 1.53 32.34 -9.02
N ASN A 2 1.64 32.29 -7.67
CA ASN A 2 1.27 31.14 -6.85
C ASN A 2 -0.25 31.04 -6.76
N LYS A 3 -0.87 30.12 -7.51
CA LYS A 3 -2.26 29.71 -7.23
C LYS A 3 -2.25 28.80 -6.01
N GLN A 4 -2.49 29.36 -4.84
CA GLN A 4 -2.98 28.64 -3.66
C GLN A 4 -4.30 27.95 -4.04
N ARG A 5 -4.26 26.64 -4.29
CA ARG A 5 -5.46 25.81 -4.31
C ARG A 5 -5.91 25.64 -2.87
N GLY A 6 -7.05 26.27 -2.57
CA GLY A 6 -7.64 26.31 -1.25
C GLY A 6 -7.84 24.92 -0.65
N ILE A 7 -7.39 24.79 0.58
CA ILE A 7 -7.82 23.79 1.53
C ILE A 7 -9.28 24.16 1.87
N LYS A 8 -10.23 23.49 1.22
CA LYS A 8 -11.63 23.44 1.66
C LYS A 8 -11.99 21.98 1.76
N GLU A 9 -11.92 21.51 2.96
CA GLU A 9 -12.77 20.56 3.67
C GLU A 9 -12.01 20.11 4.91
N ILE A 10 -12.11 20.92 5.95
CA ILE A 10 -11.86 20.45 7.30
C ILE A 10 -12.95 19.40 7.51
N TYR A 11 -12.53 18.13 7.70
CA TYR A 11 -13.41 17.07 8.11
C TYR A 11 -13.96 17.44 9.49
N GLU A 12 -15.15 18.02 9.53
CA GLU A 12 -15.95 18.04 10.74
C GLU A 12 -16.55 16.64 10.88
N PRO A 13 -16.29 15.94 11.99
CA PRO A 13 -16.96 14.68 12.24
C PRO A 13 -18.47 14.94 12.31
N ASN A 14 -19.19 14.54 11.26
CA ASN A 14 -20.64 14.62 11.26
C ASN A 14 -21.15 13.81 12.43
N GLU A 15 -21.93 14.48 13.28
CA GLU A 15 -22.73 13.84 14.31
C GLU A 15 -23.60 12.76 13.65
N THR A 16 -23.23 11.55 13.93
CA THR A 16 -23.91 10.27 13.85
C THR A 16 -25.30 10.18 13.22
N ASN A 17 -25.36 9.54 12.08
CA ASN A 17 -26.52 8.74 11.71
C ASN A 17 -26.27 7.28 12.16
N SER A 18 -26.99 6.85 13.19
CA SER A 18 -26.79 5.67 14.04
C SER A 18 -27.25 4.34 13.42
N GLN A 19 -26.81 3.97 12.23
CA GLN A 19 -27.11 2.64 11.66
C GLN A 19 -25.95 1.94 10.94
N THR A 20 -24.78 2.52 10.82
CA THR A 20 -23.58 1.75 10.47
C THR A 20 -22.80 1.47 11.73
N ALA A 21 -22.72 0.21 12.16
CA ALA A 21 -21.88 -0.20 13.27
C ALA A 21 -20.49 0.42 13.08
N GLU A 22 -20.14 1.36 13.95
CA GLU A 22 -18.86 2.04 13.98
C GLU A 22 -17.80 0.98 14.24
N ILE A 23 -17.08 0.57 13.18
CA ILE A 23 -15.97 -0.36 13.38
C ILE A 23 -14.89 0.42 14.09
N ASP A 24 -14.66 0.09 15.36
CA ASP A 24 -13.53 0.63 16.10
C ASP A 24 -12.24 0.45 15.29
N LEU A 25 -11.46 1.53 15.20
CA LEU A 25 -10.20 1.56 14.45
C LEU A 25 -9.25 0.41 14.87
N TYR A 26 -9.20 0.11 16.17
CA TYR A 26 -8.37 -0.98 16.70
C TYR A 26 -8.84 -2.34 16.18
N GLN A 27 -10.14 -2.59 16.14
CA GLN A 27 -10.73 -3.81 15.59
C GLN A 27 -10.47 -3.92 14.07
N LEU A 28 -10.51 -2.80 13.34
CA LEU A 28 -10.13 -2.75 11.93
C LEU A 28 -8.67 -3.20 11.73
N MET A 29 -7.75 -2.68 12.55
CA MET A 29 -6.34 -3.06 12.52
C MET A 29 -6.12 -4.53 12.89
N LEU A 30 -6.80 -5.03 13.91
CA LEU A 30 -6.74 -6.43 14.34
C LEU A 30 -7.33 -7.38 13.30
N GLY A 31 -8.39 -7.00 12.62
CA GLY A 31 -9.09 -7.84 11.65
C GLY A 31 -8.38 -7.98 10.30
N ARG A 32 -7.63 -6.95 9.87
CA ARG A 32 -6.92 -6.98 8.59
C ARG A 32 -5.90 -8.12 8.52
N ARG A 33 -5.95 -8.90 7.44
CA ARG A 33 -5.03 -10.02 7.17
C ARG A 33 -4.51 -9.98 5.75
N SER A 34 -3.39 -10.66 5.51
CA SER A 34 -2.86 -10.89 4.17
C SER A 34 -3.67 -11.97 3.47
N VAL A 35 -4.38 -11.58 2.43
CA VAL A 35 -5.14 -12.47 1.54
C VAL A 35 -4.25 -12.85 0.36
N ARG A 36 -4.25 -14.13 -0.02
CA ARG A 36 -3.42 -14.68 -1.09
C ARG A 36 -4.20 -15.42 -2.17
N GLU A 37 -5.54 -15.47 -2.02
CA GLU A 37 -6.46 -16.01 -3.03
C GLU A 37 -7.63 -15.05 -3.19
N TRP A 38 -7.97 -14.77 -4.44
CA TRP A 38 -9.00 -13.80 -4.80
C TRP A 38 -9.94 -14.37 -5.84
N LYS A 39 -11.18 -13.88 -5.82
CA LYS A 39 -12.13 -14.04 -6.92
C LYS A 39 -11.64 -13.23 -8.13
N LYS A 40 -12.10 -13.60 -9.31
CA LYS A 40 -11.72 -12.92 -10.57
C LYS A 40 -12.46 -11.60 -10.82
N ASP A 41 -13.46 -11.30 -9.99
CA ASP A 41 -14.26 -10.08 -10.13
C ASP A 41 -13.39 -8.82 -10.09
N LYS A 42 -13.63 -7.94 -11.04
CA LYS A 42 -13.04 -6.60 -11.02
C LYS A 42 -13.79 -5.74 -10.00
N ILE A 43 -13.06 -4.84 -9.34
CA ILE A 43 -13.65 -3.80 -8.50
C ILE A 43 -13.80 -2.50 -9.31
N SER A 44 -14.74 -1.64 -8.90
CA SER A 44 -15.01 -0.38 -9.60
C SER A 44 -13.84 0.61 -9.45
N ASP A 45 -13.73 1.52 -10.40
CA ASP A 45 -12.70 2.55 -10.37
C ASP A 45 -12.89 3.49 -9.18
N SER A 46 -14.13 3.78 -8.78
CA SER A 46 -14.43 4.57 -7.57
C SER A 46 -13.88 3.92 -6.30
N MET A 47 -13.95 2.60 -6.18
CA MET A 47 -13.33 1.89 -5.05
C MET A 47 -11.80 1.99 -5.10
N ILE A 48 -11.21 1.88 -6.28
CA ILE A 48 -9.75 2.04 -6.45
C ILE A 48 -9.31 3.46 -6.05
N GLU A 49 -10.08 4.47 -6.46
CA GLU A 49 -9.81 5.86 -6.09
C GLU A 49 -9.84 6.08 -4.57
N LEU A 50 -10.81 5.50 -3.86
CA LEU A 50 -10.85 5.57 -2.40
C LEU A 50 -9.62 4.93 -1.75
N ILE A 51 -9.15 3.80 -2.27
CA ILE A 51 -7.91 3.16 -1.81
C ILE A 51 -6.72 4.09 -2.01
N VAL A 52 -6.62 4.72 -3.19
CA VAL A 52 -5.53 5.67 -3.49
C VAL A 52 -5.63 6.91 -2.61
N LYS A 53 -6.83 7.48 -2.37
CA LYS A 53 -7.05 8.59 -1.45
C LYS A 53 -6.57 8.27 -0.04
N ALA A 54 -6.84 7.06 0.46
CA ALA A 54 -6.31 6.61 1.75
C ALA A 54 -4.77 6.58 1.78
N GLY A 55 -4.13 6.15 0.68
CA GLY A 55 -2.67 6.22 0.56
C GLY A 55 -2.13 7.65 0.53
N LEU A 56 -2.82 8.55 -0.17
CA LEU A 56 -2.43 9.96 -0.24
C LEU A 56 -2.58 10.71 1.09
N SER A 57 -3.48 10.24 2.00
CA SER A 57 -3.67 10.84 3.33
C SER A 57 -2.59 10.45 4.34
N ALA A 58 -1.68 9.54 3.99
CA ALA A 58 -0.61 9.12 4.88
C ALA A 58 0.40 10.25 5.12
N PRO A 59 0.96 10.34 6.34
CA PRO A 59 2.09 11.24 6.59
C PRO A 59 3.28 10.86 5.72
N ASN A 60 4.05 11.86 5.34
CA ASN A 60 5.29 11.67 4.59
C ASN A 60 6.31 12.73 4.96
N SER A 61 7.58 12.44 4.74
CA SER A 61 8.68 13.30 5.12
C SER A 61 8.53 14.70 4.51
N CYS A 62 8.53 15.73 5.37
CA CYS A 62 8.43 17.14 5.00
C CYS A 62 7.26 17.47 4.06
N ASN A 63 6.19 16.69 4.12
CA ASN A 63 5.03 16.82 3.21
C ASN A 63 5.43 16.86 1.71
N ARG A 64 6.43 16.08 1.32
CA ARG A 64 6.96 16.06 -0.05
C ARG A 64 6.03 15.41 -1.06
N GLN A 65 5.10 14.55 -0.61
CA GLN A 65 4.05 13.90 -1.42
C GLN A 65 4.60 13.19 -2.66
N THR A 66 5.66 12.43 -2.48
CA THR A 66 6.41 11.78 -3.56
C THR A 66 5.77 10.49 -4.06
N ASN A 67 4.85 9.90 -3.29
CA ASN A 67 4.17 8.67 -3.64
C ASN A 67 3.33 8.84 -4.93
N LYS A 68 3.49 7.90 -5.87
CA LYS A 68 2.63 7.73 -7.03
C LYS A 68 2.16 6.28 -7.10
N PHE A 69 1.00 6.06 -7.71
CA PHE A 69 0.34 4.77 -7.71
C PHE A 69 0.01 4.35 -9.13
N ILE A 70 0.40 3.13 -9.51
CA ILE A 70 0.07 2.55 -10.81
C ILE A 70 -0.84 1.35 -10.57
N ILE A 71 -2.01 1.36 -11.19
CA ILE A 71 -3.01 0.30 -11.07
C ILE A 71 -2.95 -0.58 -12.30
N LEU A 72 -2.77 -1.88 -12.11
CA LEU A 72 -2.84 -2.87 -13.17
C LEU A 72 -4.15 -3.64 -13.07
N LYS A 73 -4.86 -3.74 -14.20
CA LYS A 73 -6.11 -4.50 -14.38
C LYS A 73 -5.97 -5.54 -15.50
N ASP A 74 -4.96 -5.38 -16.35
CA ASP A 74 -4.65 -6.30 -17.44
C ASP A 74 -3.93 -7.54 -16.92
N GLU A 75 -4.43 -8.73 -17.25
CA GLU A 75 -3.92 -10.00 -16.72
C GLU A 75 -2.47 -10.28 -17.17
N ALA A 76 -2.12 -9.96 -18.40
CA ALA A 76 -0.77 -10.21 -18.92
C ALA A 76 0.26 -9.33 -18.21
N ARG A 77 -0.06 -8.05 -17.97
CA ARG A 77 0.78 -7.14 -17.19
C ARG A 77 0.88 -7.57 -15.74
N ILE A 78 -0.24 -7.98 -15.13
CA ILE A 78 -0.27 -8.53 -13.77
C ILE A 78 0.68 -9.73 -13.65
N ARG A 79 0.58 -10.72 -14.55
CA ARG A 79 1.47 -11.89 -14.58
C ARG A 79 2.95 -11.48 -14.71
N SER A 80 3.25 -10.58 -15.62
CA SER A 80 4.61 -10.10 -15.87
C SER A 80 5.22 -9.43 -14.65
N VAL A 81 4.45 -8.55 -13.96
CA VAL A 81 4.91 -7.88 -12.74
C VAL A 81 4.99 -8.86 -11.58
N ALA A 82 3.98 -9.70 -11.37
CA ALA A 82 3.95 -10.70 -10.29
C ALA A 82 5.17 -11.63 -10.30
N SER A 83 5.66 -12.01 -11.50
CA SER A 83 6.85 -12.86 -11.65
C SER A 83 8.12 -12.23 -11.06
N THR A 84 8.15 -10.93 -10.87
CA THR A 84 9.30 -10.19 -10.33
C THR A 84 9.27 -10.07 -8.79
N VAL A 85 8.12 -10.26 -8.16
CA VAL A 85 7.93 -10.13 -6.70
C VAL A 85 8.40 -11.39 -6.00
N LYS A 86 9.53 -11.34 -5.29
CA LYS A 86 10.14 -12.54 -4.68
C LYS A 86 9.18 -13.32 -3.77
N GLY A 87 8.49 -12.65 -2.86
CA GLY A 87 7.55 -13.27 -1.90
C GLY A 87 6.15 -13.50 -2.46
N GLY A 88 5.79 -12.86 -3.57
CA GLY A 88 4.43 -12.88 -4.14
C GLY A 88 4.29 -13.64 -5.46
N ARG A 89 5.39 -14.07 -6.08
CA ARG A 89 5.38 -14.66 -7.44
C ARG A 89 4.45 -15.86 -7.60
N ASN A 90 4.20 -16.61 -6.54
CA ASN A 90 3.38 -17.81 -6.59
C ASN A 90 1.88 -17.55 -6.46
N PHE A 91 1.46 -16.32 -6.12
CA PHE A 91 0.05 -15.99 -5.92
C PHE A 91 -0.38 -14.60 -6.39
N PHE A 92 0.51 -13.60 -6.54
CA PHE A 92 0.14 -12.25 -6.99
C PHE A 92 -0.51 -12.25 -8.37
N TYR A 93 -0.12 -13.16 -9.26
CA TYR A 93 -0.74 -13.32 -10.58
C TYR A 93 -2.21 -13.76 -10.53
N LYS A 94 -2.67 -14.28 -9.39
CA LYS A 94 -4.07 -14.71 -9.18
C LYS A 94 -4.99 -13.52 -8.86
N ALA A 95 -4.43 -12.40 -8.41
CA ALA A 95 -5.22 -11.22 -8.05
C ALA A 95 -5.78 -10.53 -9.29
N PRO A 96 -7.01 -10.00 -9.22
CA PRO A 96 -7.61 -9.24 -10.33
C PRO A 96 -6.98 -7.85 -10.50
N HIS A 97 -6.25 -7.35 -9.49
CA HIS A 97 -5.60 -6.05 -9.50
C HIS A 97 -4.25 -6.08 -8.81
N LEU A 98 -3.29 -5.33 -9.35
CA LEU A 98 -2.08 -4.94 -8.63
C LEU A 98 -2.02 -3.41 -8.53
N LEU A 99 -1.57 -2.91 -7.38
CA LEU A 99 -1.23 -1.52 -7.14
C LEU A 99 0.26 -1.45 -6.86
N ILE A 100 0.98 -0.66 -7.65
CA ILE A 100 2.42 -0.46 -7.51
C ILE A 100 2.65 0.92 -6.93
N VAL A 101 3.39 0.99 -5.84
CA VAL A 101 3.78 2.25 -5.19
C VAL A 101 5.18 2.62 -5.64
N ILE A 102 5.31 3.81 -6.20
CA ILE A 102 6.57 4.38 -6.65
C ILE A 102 6.83 5.74 -6.00
N ASN A 103 8.10 6.07 -5.78
CA ASN A 103 8.53 7.33 -5.16
C ASN A 103 9.51 8.07 -6.05
N ASP A 104 9.33 9.38 -6.22
CA ASP A 104 10.31 10.24 -6.88
C ASP A 104 11.50 10.51 -5.97
N ILE A 105 12.62 9.85 -6.26
CA ILE A 105 13.85 9.93 -5.43
C ILE A 105 14.56 11.27 -5.49
N ARG A 106 14.30 12.10 -6.48
CA ARG A 106 14.91 13.44 -6.62
C ARG A 106 14.46 14.41 -5.53
N ARG A 107 13.42 14.07 -4.78
CA ARG A 107 12.86 14.86 -3.69
C ARG A 107 13.48 14.57 -2.34
N TYR A 108 14.45 13.65 -2.28
CA TYR A 108 15.14 13.23 -1.07
C TYR A 108 16.63 13.58 -1.14
N GLN A 109 17.25 13.77 0.02
CA GLN A 109 18.67 14.12 0.15
C GLN A 109 19.48 12.83 0.38
N PHE A 110 20.03 12.26 -0.69
CA PHE A 110 20.89 11.09 -0.58
C PHE A 110 22.33 11.50 -0.26
N PRO A 111 23.08 10.70 0.54
CA PRO A 111 22.70 9.38 1.07
C PRO A 111 21.86 9.39 2.36
N ASP A 112 21.73 10.52 3.05
CA ASP A 112 21.17 10.59 4.41
C ASP A 112 19.72 10.10 4.50
N GLU A 113 18.93 10.32 3.47
CA GLU A 113 17.52 9.92 3.40
C GLU A 113 17.29 8.63 2.60
N ILE A 114 18.27 7.71 2.53
CA ILE A 114 18.18 6.50 1.68
C ILE A 114 16.98 5.59 2.02
N HIS A 115 16.52 5.57 3.27
CA HIS A 115 15.39 4.76 3.72
C HIS A 115 14.06 5.51 3.68
N THR A 116 14.08 6.83 3.63
CA THR A 116 12.89 7.68 3.75
C THR A 116 11.83 7.42 2.67
N PRO A 117 12.18 7.19 1.39
CA PRO A 117 11.18 6.83 0.37
C PRO A 117 10.38 5.57 0.72
N PHE A 118 11.03 4.58 1.34
CA PHE A 118 10.36 3.33 1.75
C PHE A 118 9.46 3.53 2.97
N GLN A 119 9.85 4.40 3.90
CA GLN A 119 9.03 4.77 5.07
C GLN A 119 7.78 5.50 4.63
N ASP A 120 7.89 6.51 3.77
CA ASP A 120 6.76 7.25 3.19
C ASP A 120 5.81 6.32 2.43
N ALA A 121 6.36 5.39 1.65
CA ALA A 121 5.57 4.40 0.95
C ALA A 121 4.89 3.40 1.89
N ALA A 122 5.57 2.96 2.95
CA ALA A 122 5.02 2.02 3.93
C ALA A 122 3.83 2.62 4.68
N ALA A 123 3.90 3.90 5.05
CA ALA A 123 2.79 4.62 5.66
C ALA A 123 1.57 4.67 4.71
N ALA A 124 1.79 5.02 3.44
CA ALA A 124 0.73 5.03 2.42
C ALA A 124 0.14 3.63 2.20
N ILE A 125 0.98 2.60 2.10
CA ILE A 125 0.57 1.21 1.91
C ILE A 125 -0.30 0.75 3.09
N GLN A 126 0.10 1.05 4.33
CA GLN A 126 -0.69 0.66 5.51
C GLN A 126 -2.09 1.27 5.49
N ASN A 127 -2.24 2.56 5.16
CA ASN A 127 -3.55 3.19 5.03
C ASN A 127 -4.39 2.52 3.93
N MET A 128 -3.77 2.22 2.77
CA MET A 128 -4.46 1.51 1.68
C MET A 128 -4.91 0.11 2.09
N LEU A 129 -4.09 -0.64 2.84
CA LEU A 129 -4.45 -1.98 3.32
C LEU A 129 -5.63 -1.95 4.28
N LEU A 130 -5.72 -0.95 5.16
CA LEU A 130 -6.85 -0.76 6.07
C LEU A 130 -8.12 -0.39 5.28
N MET A 131 -8.01 0.52 4.30
CA MET A 131 -9.12 0.90 3.44
C MET A 131 -9.64 -0.30 2.63
N ILE A 132 -8.75 -1.09 2.02
CA ILE A 132 -9.11 -2.30 1.29
C ILE A 132 -9.89 -3.25 2.19
N TYR A 133 -9.41 -3.49 3.41
CA TYR A 133 -10.08 -4.35 4.37
C TYR A 133 -11.44 -3.80 4.81
N ARG A 134 -11.53 -2.50 5.11
CA ARG A 134 -12.78 -1.81 5.47
C ARG A 134 -13.86 -1.95 4.39
N MET A 135 -13.46 -2.04 3.12
CA MET A 135 -14.36 -2.21 1.97
C MET A 135 -14.74 -3.68 1.71
N GLY A 136 -14.43 -4.61 2.62
CA GLY A 136 -14.70 -6.05 2.44
C GLY A 136 -13.80 -6.72 1.41
N LEU A 137 -12.70 -6.06 1.01
CA LEU A 137 -11.71 -6.59 0.08
C LEU A 137 -10.53 -7.22 0.84
N GLY A 138 -9.75 -8.02 0.12
CA GLY A 138 -8.55 -8.64 0.64
C GLY A 138 -7.30 -8.21 -0.12
N ALA A 139 -6.20 -8.01 0.60
CA ALA A 139 -4.93 -7.62 -0.01
C ALA A 139 -3.73 -8.36 0.58
N CYS A 140 -2.66 -8.42 -0.21
CA CYS A 140 -1.34 -8.82 0.26
C CYS A 140 -0.29 -7.84 -0.26
N TRP A 141 0.55 -7.34 0.65
CA TRP A 141 1.67 -6.47 0.33
C TRP A 141 2.92 -7.30 0.05
N GLY A 142 3.53 -7.06 -1.11
CA GLY A 142 4.86 -7.52 -1.47
C GLY A 142 5.86 -6.38 -1.38
N SER A 143 6.84 -6.51 -0.50
CA SER A 143 7.95 -5.57 -0.40
C SER A 143 8.81 -5.63 -1.67
N TYR A 144 9.26 -4.48 -2.12
CA TYR A 144 10.14 -4.32 -3.27
C TYR A 144 11.38 -3.53 -2.83
N THR A 145 12.15 -4.12 -1.90
CA THR A 145 13.35 -3.51 -1.33
C THR A 145 14.60 -4.01 -2.01
N SER A 146 15.59 -3.15 -2.17
CA SER A 146 16.78 -3.36 -2.95
C SER A 146 17.76 -4.38 -2.35
N ASN A 147 17.96 -5.48 -3.04
CA ASN A 147 19.23 -6.17 -3.09
C ASN A 147 19.63 -6.35 -4.57
N THR A 148 20.85 -6.74 -4.85
CA THR A 148 21.44 -6.78 -6.20
C THR A 148 20.57 -7.51 -7.23
N SER A 149 19.85 -8.57 -6.82
CA SER A 149 18.94 -9.32 -7.69
C SER A 149 17.64 -8.57 -7.99
N LEU A 150 17.24 -7.60 -7.15
CA LEU A 150 16.03 -6.81 -7.31
C LEU A 150 16.23 -5.64 -8.27
N ILE A 151 17.44 -5.12 -8.42
CA ILE A 151 17.76 -4.05 -9.39
C ILE A 151 17.37 -4.48 -10.80
N LEU A 152 17.71 -5.71 -11.20
CA LEU A 152 17.37 -6.25 -12.53
C LEU A 152 15.86 -6.44 -12.69
N ARG A 153 15.16 -6.87 -11.62
CA ARG A 153 13.72 -7.06 -11.62
C ARG A 153 12.99 -5.71 -11.68
N GLU A 154 13.48 -4.74 -10.92
CA GLU A 154 12.94 -3.37 -10.95
C GLU A 154 13.10 -2.74 -12.34
N LYS A 155 14.26 -2.87 -12.98
CA LYS A 155 14.48 -2.42 -14.36
C LYS A 155 13.49 -3.06 -15.33
N LYS A 156 13.19 -4.36 -15.18
CA LYS A 156 12.19 -5.04 -16.01
C LYS A 156 10.80 -4.45 -15.85
N VAL A 157 10.36 -4.21 -14.60
CA VAL A 157 9.05 -3.60 -14.32
C VAL A 157 9.01 -2.16 -14.82
N LYS A 158 10.05 -1.37 -14.57
CA LYS A 158 10.13 0.02 -15.08
C LYS A 158 10.00 0.07 -16.60
N LYS A 159 10.72 -0.81 -17.31
CA LYS A 159 10.62 -0.89 -18.78
C LYS A 159 9.21 -1.29 -19.23
N LEU A 160 8.59 -2.29 -18.58
CA LEU A 160 7.25 -2.77 -18.93
C LEU A 160 6.17 -1.71 -18.74
N LEU A 161 6.32 -0.85 -17.75
CA LEU A 161 5.30 0.13 -17.33
C LEU A 161 5.70 1.57 -17.67
N ASN A 162 6.77 1.79 -18.42
CA ASN A 162 7.31 3.11 -18.78
C ASN A 162 7.57 4.01 -17.55
N ILE A 163 8.04 3.41 -16.45
CA ILE A 163 8.38 4.15 -15.22
C ILE A 163 9.76 4.80 -15.41
N PRO A 164 9.89 6.13 -15.28
CA PRO A 164 11.16 6.82 -15.38
C PRO A 164 12.18 6.33 -14.35
N SER A 165 13.48 6.41 -14.69
CA SER A 165 14.56 5.86 -13.86
C SER A 165 14.64 6.47 -12.46
N HIS A 166 14.23 7.73 -12.31
CA HIS A 166 14.23 8.46 -11.04
C HIS A 166 13.10 8.09 -10.06
N TYR A 167 12.25 7.12 -10.39
CA TYR A 167 11.30 6.54 -9.45
C TYR A 167 11.82 5.23 -8.89
N PHE A 168 11.70 5.01 -7.58
CA PHE A 168 11.86 3.69 -6.96
C PHE A 168 10.52 2.99 -6.88
N ILE A 169 10.51 1.67 -7.05
CA ILE A 169 9.36 0.83 -6.72
C ILE A 169 9.50 0.43 -5.25
N SER A 170 8.63 0.95 -4.39
CA SER A 170 8.72 0.76 -2.95
C SER A 170 7.84 -0.39 -2.44
N GLY A 171 6.82 -0.76 -3.19
CA GLY A 171 5.96 -1.88 -2.83
C GLY A 171 4.91 -2.19 -3.89
N ILE A 172 4.35 -3.39 -3.80
CA ILE A 172 3.29 -3.86 -4.68
C ILE A 172 2.20 -4.48 -3.81
N ILE A 173 0.94 -4.07 -4.02
CA ILE A 173 -0.23 -4.62 -3.35
C ILE A 173 -1.03 -5.43 -4.37
N ALA A 174 -1.24 -6.72 -4.10
CA ALA A 174 -2.20 -7.54 -4.81
C ALA A 174 -3.54 -7.48 -4.06
N PHE A 175 -4.67 -7.22 -4.74
CA PHE A 175 -5.94 -7.01 -4.07
C PHE A 175 -7.15 -7.35 -4.93
N GLY A 176 -8.28 -7.60 -4.26
CA GLY A 176 -9.56 -7.96 -4.87
C GLY A 176 -10.51 -8.55 -3.84
N LYS A 177 -11.64 -9.11 -4.28
CA LYS A 177 -12.56 -9.85 -3.39
C LYS A 177 -11.87 -11.12 -2.89
N PRO A 178 -11.82 -11.37 -1.56
CA PRO A 178 -11.14 -12.55 -1.02
C PRO A 178 -11.86 -13.85 -1.44
N ASN A 179 -11.09 -14.90 -1.69
CA ASN A 179 -11.57 -16.24 -1.98
C ASN A 179 -10.92 -17.29 -1.05
N MET A 180 -10.61 -16.89 0.17
CA MET A 180 -10.05 -17.75 1.20
C MET A 180 -10.55 -17.30 2.57
N ARG A 181 -10.60 -18.24 3.51
CA ARG A 181 -10.76 -17.92 4.93
C ARG A 181 -9.40 -17.43 5.46
N VAL A 182 -9.44 -16.40 6.28
CA VAL A 182 -8.26 -15.90 6.98
C VAL A 182 -8.33 -16.29 8.44
N CYS A 183 -7.25 -16.88 8.95
CA CYS A 183 -7.17 -17.27 10.34
C CYS A 183 -6.65 -16.11 11.21
N PHE A 184 -7.01 -16.13 12.48
CA PHE A 184 -6.37 -15.28 13.48
C PHE A 184 -4.88 -15.67 13.56
N ILE A 185 -4.02 -14.67 13.58
CA ILE A 185 -2.59 -14.83 13.81
C ILE A 185 -2.27 -14.10 15.13
N PRO A 186 -1.80 -14.82 16.16
CA PRO A 186 -1.42 -14.18 17.42
C PRO A 186 -0.36 -13.10 17.21
N ARG A 187 -0.40 -12.08 18.03
CA ARG A 187 0.62 -11.02 18.09
C ARG A 187 1.52 -11.29 19.30
N ALA A 188 2.71 -10.68 19.27
CA ALA A 188 3.59 -10.69 20.42
C ALA A 188 2.88 -10.08 21.63
N ASP A 189 3.23 -10.54 22.83
CA ASP A 189 2.75 -9.93 24.05
C ASP A 189 3.29 -8.51 24.18
N ILE A 190 2.49 -7.63 24.76
CA ILE A 190 2.89 -6.23 24.94
C ILE A 190 4.08 -6.13 25.89
N SER A 191 4.17 -7.00 26.88
CA SER A 191 5.28 -7.04 27.84
C SER A 191 6.65 -7.28 27.19
N ASP A 192 6.65 -7.99 26.06
CA ASP A 192 7.87 -8.28 25.30
C ASP A 192 8.24 -7.17 24.30
N SER A 193 7.38 -6.16 24.18
CA SER A 193 7.47 -5.16 23.11
C SER A 193 7.58 -3.73 23.62
N ILE A 194 7.32 -3.49 24.90
CA ILE A 194 7.34 -2.15 25.51
C ILE A 194 8.42 -2.03 26.58
N TYR A 195 9.18 -0.97 26.50
CA TYR A 195 10.21 -0.60 27.46
C TYR A 195 10.03 0.86 27.81
N PHE A 196 10.06 1.18 29.11
CA PHE A 196 9.99 2.55 29.59
C PHE A 196 11.39 3.07 29.89
N GLU A 197 11.70 4.27 29.40
CA GLU A 197 12.96 5.02 29.58
C GLU A 197 14.18 4.37 28.90
N LYS A 198 14.36 3.05 28.99
CA LYS A 198 15.51 2.35 28.43
C LYS A 198 15.18 0.92 28.06
N PHE A 199 15.91 0.39 27.10
CA PHE A 199 15.88 -1.04 26.77
C PHE A 199 16.55 -1.82 27.92
N LYS A 200 16.00 -2.99 28.26
CA LYS A 200 16.56 -3.91 29.28
C LYS A 200 17.65 -4.75 28.67
#